data_f1254d38f70e9dc6473c11f070aaa2e7
#
_entry.id   f1254d38f70e9dc6473c11f070aaa2e7
#
_cell.length_a   1.000
_cell.length_b   1.000
_cell.length_c   1.000
_cell.angle_alpha   90.00
_cell.angle_beta   90.00
_cell.angle_gamma   90.00
#
_symmetry.space_group_name_H-M   'P 1'
#
loop_
_entity.id
_entity.type
_entity.pdbx_description
1 polymer ?
#
loop_
_entity_poly.entity_id
_entity_poly.type
_entity_poly.pdbx_seq_one_letter_code
_entity_poly.pdbx_strand_id
1 'polypeptide(L)'
;MIEMIQNADLSILHAIQGAASPALDTFMVGFTTLGEFGALWAIVGAIMIAFNKHRTFGIAIFVAIALAFVIGDIGLKNVIERPRPFLVDPVLTTSLISLPDSFSCPSGHSSTSFAAATVIC
;
A
#
# COMPACT_ATOMS: atom_id res chain seq x y z
N MET A 1 8.13 23.93 2.10
CA MET A 1 8.58 22.53 1.97
C MET A 1 7.39 21.56 1.80
N ILE A 2 6.41 21.56 2.68
CA ILE A 2 5.21 20.68 2.59
C ILE A 2 4.43 20.95 1.30
N GLU A 3 4.19 22.20 0.94
CA GLU A 3 3.51 22.57 -0.33
C GLU A 3 4.27 22.11 -1.58
N MET A 4 5.60 22.19 -1.56
CA MET A 4 6.44 21.69 -2.66
C MET A 4 6.28 20.18 -2.86
N ILE A 5 6.27 19.42 -1.75
CA ILE A 5 6.06 17.97 -1.79
C ILE A 5 4.65 17.67 -2.30
N GLN A 6 3.65 18.38 -1.83
CA GLN A 6 2.26 18.18 -2.26
C GLN A 6 2.06 18.50 -3.75
N ASN A 7 2.66 19.58 -4.25
CA ASN A 7 2.61 19.94 -5.67
C ASN A 7 3.33 18.90 -6.54
N ALA A 8 4.47 18.38 -6.09
CA ALA A 8 5.16 17.30 -6.78
C ALA A 8 4.32 16.02 -6.84
N ASP A 9 3.70 15.62 -5.71
CA ASP A 9 2.81 14.47 -5.64
C ASP A 9 1.63 14.60 -6.61
N LEU A 10 0.95 15.76 -6.61
CA LEU A 10 -0.17 16.01 -7.51
C LEU A 10 0.26 15.98 -8.98
N SER A 11 1.41 16.54 -9.32
CA SER A 11 1.95 16.53 -10.69
C SER A 11 2.22 15.09 -11.16
N ILE A 12 2.77 14.23 -10.30
CA ILE A 12 3.01 12.81 -10.61
C ILE A 12 1.67 12.08 -10.81
N LEU A 13 0.69 12.32 -9.93
CA LEU A 13 -0.63 11.69 -10.02
C LEU A 13 -1.35 12.07 -11.32
N HIS A 14 -1.31 13.35 -11.72
CA HIS A 14 -1.87 13.81 -12.99
C HIS A 14 -1.16 13.17 -14.20
N ALA A 15 0.16 13.04 -14.15
CA ALA A 15 0.92 12.37 -15.21
C ALA A 15 0.52 10.89 -15.34
N ILE A 16 0.35 10.18 -14.22
CA ILE A 16 -0.10 8.78 -14.20
C ILE A 16 -1.53 8.68 -14.74
N GLN A 17 -2.43 9.56 -14.31
CA GLN A 17 -3.81 9.59 -14.80
C GLN A 17 -3.88 9.87 -16.30
N GLY A 18 -3.01 10.74 -16.83
CA GLY A 18 -2.92 11.02 -18.27
C GLY A 18 -2.43 9.82 -19.10
N ALA A 19 -1.75 8.86 -18.48
CA ALA A 19 -1.30 7.62 -19.11
C ALA A 19 -2.31 6.46 -18.97
N ALA A 20 -3.47 6.69 -18.35
CA ALA A 20 -4.48 5.66 -18.11
C ALA A 20 -4.99 5.06 -19.43
N SER A 21 -5.20 3.75 -19.42
CA SER A 21 -5.82 3.01 -20.52
C SER A 21 -6.59 1.81 -19.97
N PRO A 22 -7.65 1.32 -20.66
CA PRO A 22 -8.46 0.21 -20.13
C PRO A 22 -7.66 -1.05 -19.80
N ALA A 23 -6.62 -1.35 -20.57
CA ALA A 23 -5.75 -2.50 -20.33
C ALA A 23 -4.87 -2.28 -19.08
N LEU A 24 -4.28 -1.08 -18.94
CA LEU A 24 -3.46 -0.71 -17.79
C LEU A 24 -4.32 -0.65 -16.53
N ASP A 25 -5.52 -0.10 -16.62
CA ASP A 25 -6.47 0.02 -15.50
C ASP A 25 -6.86 -1.37 -14.96
N THR A 26 -7.20 -2.30 -15.85
CA THR A 26 -7.51 -3.70 -15.47
C THR A 26 -6.32 -4.37 -14.78
N PHE A 27 -5.13 -4.20 -15.33
CA PHE A 27 -3.90 -4.73 -14.74
C PHE A 27 -3.63 -4.14 -13.36
N MET A 28 -3.72 -2.82 -13.23
CA MET A 28 -3.44 -2.10 -11.98
C MET A 28 -4.47 -2.43 -10.89
N VAL A 29 -5.76 -2.56 -11.24
CA VAL A 29 -6.80 -3.00 -10.30
C VAL A 29 -6.50 -4.41 -9.79
N GLY A 30 -6.20 -5.35 -10.68
CA GLY A 30 -5.84 -6.71 -10.29
C GLY A 30 -4.60 -6.75 -9.39
N PHE A 31 -3.57 -6.00 -9.75
CA PHE A 31 -2.32 -5.96 -8.99
C PHE A 31 -2.49 -5.32 -7.59
N THR A 32 -3.25 -4.22 -7.50
CA THR A 32 -3.49 -3.57 -6.22
C THR A 32 -4.36 -4.42 -5.28
N THR A 33 -5.35 -5.15 -5.84
CA THR A 33 -6.19 -6.05 -5.06
C THR A 33 -5.37 -7.20 -4.43
N LEU A 34 -4.39 -7.73 -5.15
CA LEU A 34 -3.47 -8.74 -4.60
C LEU A 34 -2.62 -8.21 -3.42
N GLY A 35 -2.31 -6.91 -3.44
CA GLY A 35 -1.57 -6.26 -2.35
C GLY A 35 -2.42 -5.81 -1.17
N GLU A 36 -3.76 -5.88 -1.28
CA GLU A 36 -4.68 -5.40 -0.27
C GLU A 36 -4.50 -6.16 1.05
N PHE A 37 -4.44 -5.43 2.16
CA PHE A 37 -4.16 -5.98 3.51
C PHE A 37 -2.90 -6.84 3.62
N GLY A 38 -1.97 -6.74 2.67
CA GLY A 38 -0.78 -7.59 2.65
C GLY A 38 -1.04 -9.03 2.23
N ALA A 39 -2.17 -9.30 1.54
CA ALA A 39 -2.61 -10.66 1.17
C ALA A 39 -1.55 -11.43 0.40
N LEU A 40 -0.87 -10.78 -0.55
CA LEU A 40 0.24 -11.39 -1.29
C LEU A 40 1.33 -11.93 -0.36
N TRP A 41 1.75 -11.11 0.61
CA TRP A 41 2.79 -11.49 1.57
C TRP A 41 2.31 -12.52 2.58
N ALA A 42 1.03 -12.50 2.94
CA ALA A 42 0.43 -13.55 3.77
C ALA A 42 0.45 -14.91 3.06
N ILE A 43 0.17 -14.95 1.75
CA ILE A 43 0.29 -16.16 0.94
C ILE A 43 1.75 -16.65 0.90
N VAL A 44 2.70 -15.75 0.65
CA VAL A 44 4.14 -16.09 0.66
C VAL A 44 4.54 -16.65 2.03
N GLY A 45 4.15 -16.00 3.12
CA GLY A 45 4.40 -16.45 4.48
C GLY A 45 3.81 -17.83 4.75
N ALA A 46 2.57 -18.10 4.33
CA ALA A 46 1.91 -19.39 4.48
C ALA A 46 2.64 -20.51 3.72
N ILE A 47 3.06 -20.22 2.47
CA ILE A 47 3.86 -21.15 1.69
C ILE A 47 5.19 -21.46 2.41
N MET A 48 5.89 -20.44 2.92
CA MET A 48 7.14 -20.63 3.64
C MET A 48 6.96 -21.45 4.93
N ILE A 49 5.84 -21.30 5.64
CA ILE A 49 5.51 -22.10 6.83
C ILE A 49 5.34 -23.59 6.47
N ALA A 50 4.80 -23.89 5.30
CA ALA A 50 4.61 -25.27 4.84
C ALA A 50 5.96 -26.02 4.63
N PHE A 51 7.03 -25.28 4.38
CA PHE A 51 8.37 -25.87 4.26
C PHE A 51 9.16 -25.74 5.56
N ASN A 52 9.50 -26.85 6.20
CA ASN A 52 10.20 -26.86 7.49
C ASN A 52 11.46 -25.98 7.53
N LYS A 53 12.20 -25.93 6.42
CA LYS A 53 13.44 -25.13 6.29
C LYS A 53 13.17 -23.61 6.38
N HIS A 54 11.99 -23.15 5.97
CA HIS A 54 11.67 -21.72 5.86
C HIS A 54 10.57 -21.27 6.84
N ARG A 55 10.11 -22.17 7.72
CA ARG A 55 9.00 -21.92 8.65
C ARG A 55 9.19 -20.65 9.49
N THR A 56 10.40 -20.43 10.01
CA THR A 56 10.71 -19.25 10.83
C THR A 56 10.54 -17.96 10.06
N PHE A 57 11.00 -17.91 8.81
CA PHE A 57 10.80 -16.74 7.95
C PHE A 57 9.32 -16.49 7.65
N GLY A 58 8.55 -17.56 7.37
CA GLY A 58 7.11 -17.43 7.17
C GLY A 58 6.38 -16.84 8.38
N ILE A 59 6.70 -17.30 9.60
CA ILE A 59 6.16 -16.73 10.83
C ILE A 59 6.59 -15.27 10.99
N ALA A 60 7.85 -14.95 10.71
CA ALA A 60 8.38 -13.59 10.81
C ALA A 60 7.69 -12.64 9.83
N ILE A 61 7.29 -13.09 8.62
CA ILE A 61 6.48 -12.29 7.68
C ILE A 61 5.13 -11.91 8.30
N PHE A 62 4.43 -12.86 8.93
CA PHE A 62 3.14 -12.55 9.57
C PHE A 62 3.30 -11.56 10.73
N VAL A 63 4.34 -11.70 11.53
CA VAL A 63 4.65 -10.74 12.61
C VAL A 63 4.98 -9.38 12.02
N ALA A 64 5.78 -9.31 10.96
CA ALA A 64 6.15 -8.06 10.30
C ALA A 64 4.93 -7.34 9.69
N ILE A 65 4.02 -8.07 9.04
CA ILE A 65 2.76 -7.50 8.50
C ILE A 65 1.90 -6.97 9.66
N ALA A 66 1.74 -7.73 10.73
CA ALA A 66 0.95 -7.30 11.90
C ALA A 66 1.54 -6.04 12.53
N LEU A 67 2.86 -5.96 12.69
CA LEU A 67 3.54 -4.76 13.20
C LEU A 67 3.38 -3.57 12.24
N ALA A 68 3.53 -3.79 10.93
CA ALA A 68 3.32 -2.75 9.93
C ALA A 68 1.88 -2.19 9.98
N PHE A 69 0.89 -3.05 10.19
CA PHE A 69 -0.51 -2.63 10.34
C PHE A 69 -0.71 -1.85 11.64
N VAL A 70 -0.26 -2.37 12.78
CA VAL A 70 -0.46 -1.70 14.09
C VAL A 70 0.27 -0.35 14.13
N ILE A 71 1.53 -0.31 13.71
CA ILE A 71 2.32 0.93 13.75
C ILE A 71 1.89 1.89 12.65
N GLY A 72 1.69 1.39 11.42
CA GLY A 72 1.35 2.22 10.26
C GLY A 72 -0.10 2.65 10.23
N ASP A 73 -1.03 1.69 10.18
CA ASP A 73 -2.45 1.99 9.96
C ASP A 73 -3.16 2.47 11.23
N ILE A 74 -2.90 1.87 12.39
CA ILE A 74 -3.54 2.27 13.64
C ILE A 74 -2.80 3.44 14.30
N GLY A 75 -1.47 3.41 14.30
CA GLY A 75 -0.65 4.43 14.96
C GLY A 75 -0.43 5.66 14.08
N LEU A 76 0.49 5.57 13.13
CA LEU A 76 1.01 6.72 12.38
C LEU A 76 -0.03 7.42 11.52
N LYS A 77 -0.99 6.72 10.94
CA LYS A 77 -2.06 7.35 10.14
C LYS A 77 -2.86 8.36 10.96
N ASN A 78 -3.19 8.01 12.21
CA ASN A 78 -3.96 8.85 13.11
C ASN A 78 -3.13 9.98 13.76
N VAL A 79 -1.81 9.94 13.62
CA VAL A 79 -0.92 11.02 14.10
C VAL A 79 -0.59 12.00 12.96
N ILE A 80 -0.36 11.48 11.75
CA ILE A 80 0.02 12.29 10.58
C ILE A 80 -1.22 12.94 9.94
N GLU A 81 -2.36 12.25 9.93
CA GLU A 81 -3.67 12.73 9.44
C GLU A 81 -3.60 13.36 8.04
N ARG A 82 -2.71 12.87 7.17
CA ARG A 82 -2.56 13.44 5.82
C ARG A 82 -3.82 13.17 4.98
N PRO A 83 -4.47 14.22 4.44
CA PRO A 83 -5.63 14.03 3.57
C PRO A 83 -5.23 13.27 2.30
N ARG A 84 -6.18 12.57 1.71
CA ARG A 84 -5.96 11.88 0.44
C ARG A 84 -5.97 12.86 -0.73
N PRO A 85 -5.20 12.59 -1.80
CA PRO A 85 -5.10 13.49 -2.96
C PRO A 85 -6.45 13.85 -3.57
N PHE A 86 -7.40 12.90 -3.66
CA PHE A 86 -8.72 13.14 -4.21
C PHE A 86 -9.61 14.06 -3.34
N LEU A 87 -9.28 14.26 -2.06
CA LEU A 87 -9.95 15.25 -1.20
C LEU A 87 -9.40 16.67 -1.44
N VAL A 88 -8.19 16.77 -1.98
CA VAL A 88 -7.51 18.03 -2.27
C VAL A 88 -7.76 18.47 -3.72
N ASP A 89 -7.79 17.50 -4.65
CA ASP A 89 -8.00 17.74 -6.07
C ASP A 89 -9.16 16.88 -6.60
N PRO A 90 -10.31 17.53 -6.94
CA PRO A 90 -11.49 16.83 -7.46
C PRO A 90 -11.26 16.07 -8.78
N VAL A 91 -10.26 16.43 -9.57
CA VAL A 91 -9.94 15.73 -10.83
C VAL A 91 -9.48 14.30 -10.56
N LEU A 92 -8.90 14.05 -9.38
CA LEU A 92 -8.43 12.73 -8.96
C LEU A 92 -9.53 11.85 -8.33
N THR A 93 -10.79 12.30 -8.32
CA THR A 93 -11.92 11.51 -7.78
C THR A 93 -12.38 10.37 -8.68
N THR A 94 -11.97 10.34 -9.95
CA THR A 94 -12.22 9.22 -10.86
C THR A 94 -11.36 8.03 -10.45
N SER A 95 -11.87 7.23 -9.52
CA SER A 95 -11.18 6.05 -9.02
C SER A 95 -11.74 4.78 -9.64
N LEU A 96 -10.86 3.85 -9.99
CA LEU A 96 -11.21 2.52 -10.52
C LEU A 96 -11.67 1.55 -9.42
N ILE A 97 -11.38 1.88 -8.17
CA ILE A 97 -11.73 1.12 -6.97
C ILE A 97 -12.45 2.01 -5.98
N SER A 98 -13.10 1.42 -4.98
CA SER A 98 -13.75 2.17 -3.91
C SER A 98 -12.74 3.09 -3.20
N LEU A 99 -13.12 4.36 -3.01
CA LEU A 99 -12.28 5.35 -2.33
C LEU A 99 -12.14 4.97 -0.85
N PRO A 100 -10.93 4.85 -0.33
CA PRO A 100 -10.74 4.50 1.08
C PRO A 100 -11.02 5.69 2.00
N ASP A 101 -11.65 5.44 3.15
CA ASP A 101 -11.99 6.45 4.15
C ASP A 101 -10.83 6.81 5.10
N SER A 102 -9.72 6.06 5.06
CA SER A 102 -8.56 6.26 5.93
C SER A 102 -7.59 7.32 5.38
N PHE A 103 -6.76 7.90 6.24
CA PHE A 103 -5.69 8.84 5.85
C PHE A 103 -4.70 8.25 4.83
N SER A 104 -4.00 9.14 4.08
CA SER A 104 -3.13 8.73 2.98
C SER A 104 -1.74 8.25 3.40
N CYS A 105 -1.23 8.69 4.56
CA CYS A 105 0.15 8.43 4.98
C CYS A 105 0.20 7.84 6.40
N PRO A 106 0.98 6.78 6.61
CA PRO A 106 1.77 6.02 5.64
C PRO A 106 0.90 5.11 4.75
N SER A 107 1.48 4.68 3.62
CA SER A 107 0.84 3.73 2.71
C SER A 107 0.88 2.32 3.28
N GLY A 108 -0.29 1.70 3.47
CA GLY A 108 -0.39 0.31 3.96
C GLY A 108 0.30 -0.70 3.03
N HIS A 109 0.12 -0.56 1.70
CA HIS A 109 0.79 -1.40 0.71
C HIS A 109 2.31 -1.30 0.79
N SER A 110 2.84 -0.09 0.91
CA SER A 110 4.28 0.12 1.05
C SER A 110 4.79 -0.45 2.37
N SER A 111 4.13 -0.16 3.48
CA SER A 111 4.53 -0.61 4.82
C SER A 111 4.61 -2.14 4.89
N THR A 112 3.58 -2.85 4.42
CA THR A 112 3.55 -4.31 4.44
C THR A 112 4.56 -4.93 3.49
N SER A 113 4.77 -4.33 2.30
CA SER A 113 5.74 -4.82 1.32
C SER A 113 7.17 -4.66 1.80
N PHE A 114 7.54 -3.51 2.34
CA PHE A 114 8.87 -3.29 2.91
C PHE A 114 9.12 -4.16 4.14
N ALA A 115 8.12 -4.31 5.02
CA ALA A 115 8.22 -5.17 6.19
C ALA A 115 8.48 -6.63 5.78
N ALA A 116 7.72 -7.18 4.84
CA ALA A 116 7.91 -8.53 4.34
C ALA A 116 9.25 -8.70 3.61
N ALA A 117 9.64 -7.75 2.76
CA ALA A 117 10.92 -7.78 2.06
C ALA A 117 12.12 -7.81 3.02
N THR A 118 12.07 -7.03 4.10
CA THR A 118 13.13 -6.99 5.13
C THR A 118 13.31 -8.33 5.82
N VAL A 119 12.25 -9.14 5.94
CA VAL A 119 12.34 -10.49 6.54
C VAL A 119 12.99 -11.50 5.58
N ILE A 120 12.82 -11.31 4.27
CA ILE A 120 13.27 -12.27 3.24
C ILE A 120 14.74 -11.99 2.84
N CYS A 121 15.19 -10.74 2.91
CA CYS A 121 16.58 -10.34 2.59
C CYS A 121 17.54 -10.58 3.74
#